data_4f0d5afd1ba866c01207195119c9aff9
#
_entry.id   4f0d5afd1ba866c01207195119c9aff9
#
_cell.length_a   1.000
_cell.length_b   1.000
_cell.length_c   1.000
_cell.angle_alpha   90.00
_cell.angle_beta   90.00
_cell.angle_gamma   90.00
#
_symmetry.space_group_name_H-M   'P 1'
#
loop_
_entity.id
_entity.type
_entity.pdbx_description
1 polymer ?
#
loop_
_entity_poly.entity_id
_entity_poly.type
_entity_poly.pdbx_seq_one_letter_code
_entity_poly.pdbx_strand_id
1 'polypeptide(L)'
;MAVPPLPFLEPIERLRAEIAELESQGSATEQQRQNLQAARRELQSTIDQVFASLTPWQRCQLARHPERPYTMAYIQAVFSDFTEFHGDRRFADDPAIVAGFAYFDGDPVAVVGHQKGRDTAEKLHRNFGMPRPEGYRKAMRVMRLAAQFGKPVVSFVDTPGAYPGIHAEERGQAEAIANNLLEMSMLPVPIIVVVAGEGGSGGALAL
;
A
#
# COMPACT_ATOMS: atom_id res chain seq x y z
N MET A 1 -11.09 -15.22 -10.20
CA MET A 1 -11.59 -16.06 -9.08
C MET A 1 -12.21 -15.11 -8.08
N ALA A 2 -13.44 -15.41 -7.60
CA ALA A 2 -14.05 -14.60 -6.54
C ALA A 2 -13.19 -14.68 -5.26
N VAL A 3 -13.02 -13.56 -4.61
CA VAL A 3 -12.30 -13.48 -3.33
C VAL A 3 -13.13 -14.24 -2.29
N PRO A 4 -12.57 -15.19 -1.53
CA PRO A 4 -13.33 -15.85 -0.49
C PRO A 4 -13.80 -14.83 0.55
N PRO A 5 -15.08 -14.85 0.93
CA PRO A 5 -15.60 -13.91 1.92
C PRO A 5 -14.88 -14.09 3.25
N LEU A 6 -14.55 -12.99 3.91
CA LEU A 6 -14.03 -12.99 5.26
C LEU A 6 -15.21 -12.97 6.24
N PRO A 7 -15.47 -14.04 7.04
CA PRO A 7 -16.68 -14.14 7.86
C PRO A 7 -16.92 -12.96 8.81
N PHE A 8 -15.84 -12.35 9.30
CA PHE A 8 -15.94 -11.19 10.20
C PHE A 8 -16.36 -9.88 9.48
N LEU A 9 -16.34 -9.84 8.14
CA LEU A 9 -16.83 -8.71 7.34
C LEU A 9 -18.29 -8.89 6.90
N GLU A 10 -18.89 -10.09 7.07
CA GLU A 10 -20.26 -10.37 6.63
C GLU A 10 -21.30 -9.38 7.16
N PRO A 11 -21.29 -8.91 8.43
CA PRO A 11 -22.22 -7.90 8.91
C PRO A 11 -22.10 -6.56 8.15
N ILE A 12 -20.87 -6.17 7.77
CA ILE A 12 -20.59 -4.97 7.01
C ILE A 12 -21.11 -5.10 5.57
N GLU A 13 -20.82 -6.21 4.93
CA GLU A 13 -21.26 -6.47 3.54
C GLU A 13 -22.79 -6.55 3.43
N ARG A 14 -23.47 -7.13 4.42
CA ARG A 14 -24.92 -7.15 4.48
C ARG A 14 -25.52 -5.73 4.54
N LEU A 15 -24.99 -4.88 5.41
CA LEU A 15 -25.45 -3.49 5.53
C LEU A 15 -25.13 -2.66 4.27
N ARG A 16 -24.01 -2.91 3.62
CA ARG A 16 -23.69 -2.29 2.33
C ARG A 16 -24.66 -2.68 1.23
N ALA A 17 -25.05 -3.96 1.17
CA ALA A 17 -26.04 -4.44 0.22
C ALA A 17 -27.42 -3.81 0.48
N GLU A 18 -27.85 -3.73 1.74
CA GLU A 18 -29.10 -3.06 2.14
C GLU A 18 -29.10 -1.57 1.75
N ILE A 19 -28.01 -0.84 2.01
CA ILE A 19 -27.86 0.55 1.61
C ILE A 19 -27.96 0.70 0.08
N ALA A 20 -27.30 -0.16 -0.67
CA ALA A 20 -27.34 -0.13 -2.13
C ALA A 20 -28.77 -0.39 -2.66
N GLU A 21 -29.53 -1.29 -2.02
CA GLU A 21 -30.94 -1.53 -2.35
C GLU A 21 -31.79 -0.30 -2.05
N LEU A 22 -31.68 0.30 -0.86
CA LEU A 22 -32.38 1.52 -0.49
C LEU A 22 -32.08 2.69 -1.44
N GLU A 23 -30.84 2.84 -1.87
CA GLU A 23 -30.40 3.86 -2.84
C GLU A 23 -31.02 3.61 -4.23
N SER A 24 -31.11 2.35 -4.65
CA SER A 24 -31.71 1.98 -5.95
C SER A 24 -33.21 2.26 -6.02
N GLN A 25 -33.91 2.17 -4.89
CA GLN A 25 -35.35 2.48 -4.77
C GLN A 25 -35.66 3.99 -4.81
N GLY A 26 -34.64 4.84 -4.72
CA GLY A 26 -34.77 6.29 -4.72
C GLY A 26 -35.21 6.85 -3.36
N SER A 27 -34.93 8.13 -3.13
CA SER A 27 -35.22 8.82 -1.85
C SER A 27 -36.43 9.75 -1.98
N ALA A 28 -37.52 9.25 -2.58
CA ALA A 28 -38.69 10.07 -2.87
C ALA A 28 -39.45 10.52 -1.62
N THR A 29 -39.50 9.73 -0.54
CA THR A 29 -40.23 10.03 0.70
C THR A 29 -39.26 10.34 1.86
N GLU A 30 -39.77 11.10 2.82
CA GLU A 30 -39.04 11.42 4.07
C GLU A 30 -38.66 10.14 4.84
N GLN A 31 -39.57 9.16 4.86
CA GLN A 31 -39.34 7.88 5.51
C GLN A 31 -38.16 7.10 4.85
N GLN A 32 -38.08 7.11 3.52
CA GLN A 32 -36.97 6.46 2.80
C GLN A 32 -35.63 7.13 3.12
N ARG A 33 -35.59 8.47 3.20
CA ARG A 33 -34.37 9.19 3.61
C ARG A 33 -33.96 8.88 5.04
N GLN A 34 -34.90 8.79 5.98
CA GLN A 34 -34.61 8.40 7.36
C GLN A 34 -34.08 6.98 7.47
N ASN A 35 -34.67 6.03 6.74
CA ASN A 35 -34.21 4.64 6.71
C ASN A 35 -32.79 4.54 6.16
N LEU A 36 -32.49 5.21 5.05
CA LEU A 36 -31.14 5.25 4.46
C LEU A 36 -30.11 5.86 5.44
N GLN A 37 -30.49 6.93 6.13
CA GLN A 37 -29.63 7.56 7.12
C GLN A 37 -29.39 6.65 8.35
N ALA A 38 -30.42 5.92 8.79
CA ALA A 38 -30.29 4.96 9.87
C ALA A 38 -29.35 3.81 9.48
N ALA A 39 -29.53 3.21 8.30
CA ALA A 39 -28.67 2.14 7.78
C ALA A 39 -27.18 2.59 7.65
N ARG A 40 -26.93 3.81 7.18
CA ARG A 40 -25.57 4.37 7.10
C ARG A 40 -24.93 4.57 8.49
N ARG A 41 -25.70 4.98 9.50
CA ARG A 41 -25.20 5.08 10.88
C ARG A 41 -24.89 3.71 11.48
N GLU A 42 -25.78 2.75 11.24
CA GLU A 42 -25.56 1.35 11.68
C GLU A 42 -24.33 0.75 11.01
N LEU A 43 -24.13 0.98 9.70
CA LEU A 43 -22.94 0.56 9.00
C LEU A 43 -21.65 1.14 9.64
N GLN A 44 -21.62 2.44 9.94
CA GLN A 44 -20.46 3.07 10.57
C GLN A 44 -20.18 2.47 11.95
N SER A 45 -21.22 2.32 12.77
CA SER A 45 -21.08 1.68 14.10
C SER A 45 -20.59 0.24 14.02
N THR A 46 -21.09 -0.53 13.05
CA THR A 46 -20.67 -1.92 12.81
C THR A 46 -19.20 -1.99 12.34
N ILE A 47 -18.79 -1.09 11.45
CA ILE A 47 -17.40 -0.96 11.03
C ILE A 47 -16.51 -0.73 12.26
N ASP A 48 -16.84 0.27 13.07
CA ASP A 48 -16.04 0.63 14.25
C ASP A 48 -15.92 -0.56 15.23
N GLN A 49 -17.02 -1.27 15.50
CA GLN A 49 -17.03 -2.44 16.38
C GLN A 49 -16.18 -3.61 15.83
N VAL A 50 -16.38 -3.97 14.56
CA VAL A 50 -15.66 -5.07 13.91
C VAL A 50 -14.16 -4.78 13.91
N PHE A 51 -13.77 -3.58 13.47
CA PHE A 51 -12.34 -3.24 13.36
C PHE A 51 -11.65 -3.04 14.71
N ALA A 52 -12.37 -2.60 15.75
CA ALA A 52 -11.84 -2.51 17.11
C ALA A 52 -11.54 -3.89 17.73
N SER A 53 -12.27 -4.94 17.30
CA SER A 53 -12.20 -6.28 17.91
C SER A 53 -11.46 -7.33 17.07
N LEU A 54 -10.79 -6.93 15.98
CA LEU A 54 -10.05 -7.87 15.12
C LEU A 54 -8.95 -8.61 15.86
N THR A 55 -8.98 -9.94 15.77
CA THR A 55 -7.86 -10.79 16.21
C THR A 55 -6.62 -10.56 15.36
N PRO A 56 -5.39 -10.92 15.82
CA PRO A 56 -4.17 -10.83 15.01
C PRO A 56 -4.29 -11.58 13.67
N TRP A 57 -4.94 -12.74 13.66
CA TRP A 57 -5.16 -13.50 12.43
C TRP A 57 -6.09 -12.80 11.44
N GLN A 58 -7.19 -12.22 11.92
CA GLN A 58 -8.09 -11.43 11.08
C GLN A 58 -7.40 -10.19 10.49
N ARG A 59 -6.51 -9.54 11.25
CA ARG A 59 -5.67 -8.45 10.73
C ARG A 59 -4.75 -8.92 9.61
N CYS A 60 -4.13 -10.11 9.74
CA CYS A 60 -3.34 -10.70 8.66
C CYS A 60 -4.17 -11.02 7.41
N GLN A 61 -5.38 -11.56 7.59
CA GLN A 61 -6.29 -11.83 6.47
C GLN A 61 -6.68 -10.52 5.75
N LEU A 62 -7.01 -9.47 6.52
CA LEU A 62 -7.36 -8.17 5.97
C LEU A 62 -6.17 -7.52 5.25
N ALA A 63 -4.96 -7.59 5.81
CA ALA A 63 -3.74 -7.07 5.19
C ALA A 63 -3.42 -7.74 3.84
N ARG A 64 -3.92 -8.95 3.62
CA ARG A 64 -3.77 -9.72 2.37
C ARG A 64 -4.98 -9.65 1.46
N HIS A 65 -6.03 -8.92 1.85
CA HIS A 65 -7.25 -8.85 1.05
C HIS A 65 -6.97 -8.20 -0.32
N PRO A 66 -7.30 -8.86 -1.45
CA PRO A 66 -6.87 -8.39 -2.77
C PRO A 66 -7.61 -7.12 -3.25
N GLU A 67 -8.76 -6.79 -2.67
CA GLU A 67 -9.53 -5.60 -3.05
C GLU A 67 -9.13 -4.33 -2.30
N ARG A 68 -8.24 -4.42 -1.30
CA ARG A 68 -7.76 -3.22 -0.62
C ARG A 68 -6.89 -2.35 -1.56
N PRO A 69 -6.77 -1.04 -1.31
CA PRO A 69 -5.91 -0.18 -2.10
C PRO A 69 -4.43 -0.62 -1.98
N TYR A 70 -3.68 -0.49 -3.07
CA TYR A 70 -2.23 -0.64 -3.12
C TYR A 70 -1.55 0.73 -3.25
N THR A 71 -0.24 0.78 -3.18
CA THR A 71 0.55 2.03 -3.12
C THR A 71 0.15 3.06 -4.17
N MET A 72 -0.01 2.67 -5.45
CA MET A 72 -0.43 3.61 -6.50
C MET A 72 -1.80 4.23 -6.24
N ALA A 73 -2.73 3.50 -5.63
CA ALA A 73 -4.04 4.04 -5.27
C ALA A 73 -3.93 5.10 -4.16
N TYR A 74 -3.05 4.89 -3.18
CA TYR A 74 -2.75 5.91 -2.17
C TYR A 74 -2.05 7.12 -2.77
N ILE A 75 -1.08 6.92 -3.66
CA ILE A 75 -0.40 8.01 -4.35
C ILE A 75 -1.41 8.89 -5.10
N GLN A 76 -2.30 8.28 -5.87
CA GLN A 76 -3.32 9.00 -6.64
C GLN A 76 -4.36 9.73 -5.77
N ALA A 77 -4.66 9.21 -4.58
CA ALA A 77 -5.68 9.78 -3.69
C ALA A 77 -5.14 10.89 -2.76
N VAL A 78 -3.84 10.85 -2.42
CA VAL A 78 -3.25 11.68 -1.35
C VAL A 78 -2.30 12.74 -1.91
N PHE A 79 -1.66 12.47 -3.05
CA PHE A 79 -0.63 13.35 -3.62
C PHE A 79 -1.03 13.89 -4.98
N SER A 80 -0.46 15.02 -5.38
CA SER A 80 -0.56 15.57 -6.73
C SER A 80 0.76 15.50 -7.48
N ASP A 81 0.68 15.52 -8.81
CA ASP A 81 1.83 15.63 -9.74
C ASP A 81 2.94 14.58 -9.50
N PHE A 82 2.54 13.33 -9.20
CA PHE A 82 3.52 12.26 -8.98
C PHE A 82 4.33 11.98 -10.26
N THR A 83 5.65 12.12 -10.13
CA THR A 83 6.62 11.79 -11.18
C THR A 83 7.42 10.57 -10.75
N GLU A 84 7.19 9.42 -11.40
CA GLU A 84 7.88 8.18 -11.09
C GLU A 84 9.29 8.16 -11.67
N PHE A 85 10.25 7.68 -10.88
CA PHE A 85 11.65 7.48 -11.26
C PHE A 85 11.94 5.99 -11.42
N HIS A 86 12.48 5.61 -12.56
CA HIS A 86 12.77 4.23 -12.92
C HIS A 86 14.26 3.90 -12.84
N GLY A 87 14.54 2.62 -12.56
CA GLY A 87 15.86 2.03 -12.58
C GLY A 87 16.78 2.39 -11.42
N ASP A 88 17.69 1.47 -11.10
CA ASP A 88 18.63 1.60 -9.99
C ASP A 88 19.98 2.25 -10.39
N ARG A 89 20.17 2.53 -11.67
CA ARG A 89 21.45 3.04 -12.28
C ARG A 89 22.61 2.07 -12.16
N ARG A 90 22.35 0.78 -11.89
CA ARG A 90 23.37 -0.28 -11.84
C ARG A 90 23.04 -1.44 -12.76
N PHE A 91 21.78 -1.93 -12.73
CA PHE A 91 21.37 -3.11 -13.46
C PHE A 91 20.06 -2.91 -14.23
N ALA A 92 18.93 -2.65 -13.54
CA ALA A 92 17.62 -2.61 -14.17
C ALA A 92 16.62 -1.76 -13.37
N ASP A 93 15.39 -1.72 -13.85
CA ASP A 93 14.23 -1.31 -13.07
C ASP A 93 13.58 -2.52 -12.39
N ASP A 94 12.91 -2.28 -11.26
CA ASP A 94 12.05 -3.25 -10.61
C ASP A 94 10.66 -2.65 -10.36
N PRO A 95 9.64 -3.12 -11.08
CA PRO A 95 8.28 -2.60 -10.94
C PRO A 95 7.58 -3.01 -9.62
N ALA A 96 8.18 -3.89 -8.80
CA ALA A 96 7.69 -4.16 -7.45
C ALA A 96 7.87 -2.97 -6.50
N ILE A 97 8.73 -2.01 -6.84
CA ILE A 97 8.88 -0.74 -6.14
C ILE A 97 8.42 0.41 -7.05
N VAL A 98 7.60 1.28 -6.51
CA VAL A 98 7.28 2.60 -7.06
C VAL A 98 8.07 3.64 -6.27
N ALA A 99 8.76 4.54 -6.93
CA ALA A 99 9.57 5.56 -6.27
C ALA A 99 9.62 6.83 -7.11
N GLY A 100 9.44 8.01 -6.50
CA GLY A 100 9.43 9.28 -7.22
C GLY A 100 9.22 10.47 -6.31
N PHE A 101 8.83 11.59 -6.90
CA PHE A 101 8.46 12.81 -6.20
C PHE A 101 7.02 13.19 -6.52
N ALA A 102 6.36 13.80 -5.54
CA ALA A 102 5.00 14.31 -5.64
C ALA A 102 4.84 15.55 -4.76
N TYR A 103 3.67 16.15 -4.78
CA TYR A 103 3.31 17.18 -3.81
C TYR A 103 2.28 16.65 -2.83
N PHE A 104 2.51 16.92 -1.55
CA PHE A 104 1.56 16.69 -0.46
C PHE A 104 1.16 18.03 0.12
N ASP A 105 -0.10 18.43 -0.07
CA ASP A 105 -0.63 19.73 0.35
C ASP A 105 0.22 20.94 -0.12
N GLY A 106 0.76 20.83 -1.33
CA GLY A 106 1.61 21.85 -1.96
C GLY A 106 3.12 21.74 -1.66
N ASP A 107 3.51 20.90 -0.69
CA ASP A 107 4.91 20.67 -0.36
C ASP A 107 5.50 19.49 -1.13
N PRO A 108 6.69 19.60 -1.74
CA PRO A 108 7.33 18.51 -2.45
C PRO A 108 7.87 17.46 -1.49
N VAL A 109 7.51 16.19 -1.74
CA VAL A 109 7.91 15.04 -0.95
C VAL A 109 8.42 13.91 -1.87
N ALA A 110 9.33 13.08 -1.37
CA ALA A 110 9.63 11.81 -2.02
C ALA A 110 8.63 10.74 -1.58
N VAL A 111 8.14 9.95 -2.52
CA VAL A 111 7.24 8.83 -2.24
C VAL A 111 7.89 7.56 -2.76
N VAL A 112 7.99 6.56 -1.89
CA VAL A 112 8.46 5.21 -2.24
C VAL A 112 7.47 4.18 -1.72
N GLY A 113 7.35 3.02 -2.37
CA GLY A 113 6.45 2.02 -1.84
C GLY A 113 6.46 0.70 -2.62
N HIS A 114 6.05 -0.35 -1.95
CA HIS A 114 5.81 -1.64 -2.57
C HIS A 114 4.53 -1.61 -3.38
N GLN A 115 4.57 -2.11 -4.61
CA GLN A 115 3.39 -2.21 -5.47
C GLN A 115 3.08 -3.66 -5.81
N LYS A 116 1.85 -4.07 -5.50
CA LYS A 116 1.28 -5.35 -5.91
C LYS A 116 0.41 -5.19 -7.16
N GLY A 117 0.17 -6.29 -7.87
CA GLY A 117 -0.71 -6.32 -9.04
C GLY A 117 -2.14 -6.72 -8.70
N ARG A 118 -3.10 -6.27 -9.51
CA ARG A 118 -4.52 -6.62 -9.40
C ARG A 118 -4.85 -7.94 -10.09
N ASP A 119 -4.47 -8.06 -11.34
CA ASP A 119 -4.65 -9.28 -12.12
C ASP A 119 -3.38 -10.14 -12.17
N THR A 120 -3.44 -11.27 -12.85
CA THR A 120 -2.31 -12.21 -12.95
C THR A 120 -1.12 -11.62 -13.69
N ALA A 121 -1.36 -10.86 -14.76
CA ALA A 121 -0.29 -10.27 -15.56
C ALA A 121 0.44 -9.20 -14.76
N GLU A 122 -0.30 -8.31 -14.09
CA GLU A 122 0.27 -7.28 -13.23
C GLU A 122 0.99 -7.88 -12.01
N LYS A 123 0.44 -8.94 -11.38
CA LYS A 123 1.11 -9.65 -10.28
C LYS A 123 2.45 -10.22 -10.69
N LEU A 124 2.53 -10.84 -11.87
CA LEU A 124 3.79 -11.36 -12.42
C LEU A 124 4.77 -10.22 -12.73
N HIS A 125 4.30 -9.16 -13.36
CA HIS A 125 5.10 -7.96 -13.66
C HIS A 125 5.69 -7.32 -12.40
N ARG A 126 4.92 -7.25 -11.32
CA ARG A 126 5.31 -6.66 -10.03
C ARG A 126 5.92 -7.67 -9.04
N ASN A 127 6.32 -8.86 -9.50
CA ASN A 127 6.84 -9.94 -8.65
C ASN A 127 6.01 -10.19 -7.39
N PHE A 128 4.69 -10.09 -7.47
CA PHE A 128 3.76 -10.21 -6.33
C PHE A 128 4.04 -9.22 -5.18
N GLY A 129 4.66 -8.08 -5.47
CA GLY A 129 5.10 -7.11 -4.48
C GLY A 129 6.36 -7.52 -3.71
N MET A 130 7.14 -8.44 -4.27
CA MET A 130 8.43 -8.88 -3.73
C MET A 130 9.58 -8.21 -4.49
N PRO A 131 10.26 -7.20 -3.92
CA PRO A 131 11.31 -6.49 -4.63
C PRO A 131 12.57 -7.33 -4.81
N ARG A 132 13.22 -7.12 -5.94
CA ARG A 132 14.59 -7.54 -6.25
C ARG A 132 15.59 -6.49 -5.76
N PRO A 133 16.91 -6.77 -5.80
CA PRO A 133 17.93 -5.81 -5.35
C PRO A 133 17.83 -4.44 -6.00
N GLU A 134 17.51 -4.41 -7.29
CA GLU A 134 17.36 -3.18 -8.06
C GLU A 134 16.18 -2.32 -7.58
N GLY A 135 15.12 -2.91 -7.04
CA GLY A 135 14.01 -2.17 -6.43
C GLY A 135 14.44 -1.42 -5.18
N TYR A 136 15.15 -2.10 -4.27
CA TYR A 136 15.71 -1.48 -3.07
C TYR A 136 16.71 -0.37 -3.40
N ARG A 137 17.61 -0.60 -4.37
CA ARG A 137 18.57 0.42 -4.81
C ARG A 137 17.88 1.61 -5.48
N LYS A 138 16.80 1.37 -6.26
CA LYS A 138 15.97 2.45 -6.82
C LYS A 138 15.35 3.30 -5.71
N ALA A 139 14.73 2.68 -4.71
CA ALA A 139 14.15 3.38 -3.57
C ALA A 139 15.19 4.24 -2.86
N MET A 140 16.34 3.65 -2.50
CA MET A 140 17.41 4.38 -1.82
C MET A 140 17.95 5.54 -2.67
N ARG A 141 18.05 5.38 -3.98
CA ARG A 141 18.45 6.47 -4.89
C ARG A 141 17.49 7.66 -4.80
N VAL A 142 16.18 7.42 -4.72
CA VAL A 142 15.17 8.48 -4.55
C VAL A 142 15.24 9.11 -3.16
N MET A 143 15.40 8.29 -2.11
CA MET A 143 15.56 8.77 -0.73
C MET A 143 16.80 9.66 -0.55
N ARG A 144 17.95 9.28 -1.15
CA ARG A 144 19.17 10.11 -1.14
C ARG A 144 18.94 11.44 -1.86
N LEU A 145 18.23 11.42 -2.98
CA LEU A 145 17.88 12.64 -3.70
C LEU A 145 16.97 13.53 -2.85
N ALA A 146 15.99 12.96 -2.17
CA ALA A 146 15.14 13.69 -1.23
C ALA A 146 15.97 14.35 -0.11
N ALA A 147 16.90 13.61 0.48
CA ALA A 147 17.81 14.12 1.51
C ALA A 147 18.68 15.28 0.98
N GLN A 148 19.20 15.17 -0.24
CA GLN A 148 19.99 16.22 -0.88
C GLN A 148 19.21 17.55 -1.01
N PHE A 149 17.90 17.47 -1.25
CA PHE A 149 17.02 18.65 -1.38
C PHE A 149 16.26 18.97 -0.08
N GLY A 150 16.58 18.32 1.03
CA GLY A 150 15.91 18.54 2.31
C GLY A 150 14.41 18.21 2.29
N LYS A 151 13.99 17.21 1.50
CA LYS A 151 12.58 16.83 1.35
C LYS A 151 12.28 15.59 2.16
N PRO A 152 11.11 15.52 2.84
CA PRO A 152 10.71 14.34 3.57
C PRO A 152 10.42 13.17 2.63
N VAL A 153 10.51 11.96 3.17
CA VAL A 153 10.18 10.71 2.49
C VAL A 153 8.92 10.12 3.09
N VAL A 154 7.96 9.72 2.23
CA VAL A 154 6.81 8.91 2.61
C VAL A 154 6.98 7.53 2.01
N SER A 155 7.04 6.50 2.87
CA SER A 155 7.20 5.11 2.46
C SER A 155 5.93 4.30 2.71
N PHE A 156 5.46 3.57 1.68
CA PHE A 156 4.34 2.64 1.79
C PHE A 156 4.82 1.20 1.80
N VAL A 157 4.62 0.51 2.93
CA VAL A 157 5.03 -0.89 3.10
C VAL A 157 3.85 -1.81 2.82
N ASP A 158 4.00 -2.68 1.81
CA ASP A 158 3.05 -3.72 1.46
C ASP A 158 3.72 -4.86 0.68
N THR A 159 4.46 -5.71 1.38
CA THR A 159 5.18 -6.83 0.79
C THR A 159 5.13 -8.08 1.65
N PRO A 160 5.00 -9.29 1.06
CA PRO A 160 5.22 -10.54 1.79
C PRO A 160 6.70 -10.78 2.14
N GLY A 161 7.63 -10.04 1.52
CA GLY A 161 9.07 -10.14 1.70
C GLY A 161 9.87 -9.77 0.46
N ALA A 162 11.19 -9.88 0.54
CA ALA A 162 12.07 -9.72 -0.61
C ALA A 162 11.94 -10.91 -1.57
N TYR A 163 12.21 -10.71 -2.86
CA TYR A 163 12.16 -11.78 -3.86
C TYR A 163 13.23 -12.85 -3.58
N PRO A 164 12.85 -14.15 -3.40
CA PRO A 164 13.75 -15.20 -2.93
C PRO A 164 14.44 -15.97 -4.07
N GLY A 165 14.46 -15.42 -5.29
CA GLY A 165 15.02 -16.12 -6.45
C GLY A 165 16.53 -16.03 -6.54
N ILE A 166 17.16 -17.04 -7.13
CA ILE A 166 18.62 -17.15 -7.30
C ILE A 166 19.22 -15.91 -7.97
N HIS A 167 18.56 -15.37 -8.99
CA HIS A 167 19.03 -14.16 -9.67
C HIS A 167 19.02 -12.91 -8.79
N ALA A 168 18.18 -12.87 -7.75
CA ALA A 168 18.23 -11.78 -6.78
C ALA A 168 19.44 -11.95 -5.83
N GLU A 169 19.71 -13.18 -5.39
CA GLU A 169 20.89 -13.48 -4.58
C GLU A 169 22.19 -13.17 -5.32
N GLU A 170 22.33 -13.57 -6.59
CA GLU A 170 23.47 -13.26 -7.46
C GLU A 170 23.73 -11.76 -7.62
N ARG A 171 22.68 -10.92 -7.52
CA ARG A 171 22.78 -9.47 -7.63
C ARG A 171 22.78 -8.74 -6.29
N GLY A 172 22.97 -9.47 -5.19
CA GLY A 172 23.18 -8.93 -3.84
C GLY A 172 21.89 -8.50 -3.15
N GLN A 173 20.89 -9.41 -3.04
CA GLN A 173 19.64 -9.14 -2.34
C GLN A 173 19.86 -8.73 -0.88
N ALA A 174 20.67 -9.51 -0.15
CA ALA A 174 20.98 -9.24 1.24
C ALA A 174 21.76 -7.92 1.41
N GLU A 175 22.71 -7.64 0.52
CA GLU A 175 23.49 -6.40 0.52
C GLU A 175 22.59 -5.19 0.28
N ALA A 176 21.67 -5.24 -0.70
CA ALA A 176 20.79 -4.13 -1.02
C ALA A 176 19.85 -3.80 0.16
N ILE A 177 19.33 -4.83 0.85
CA ILE A 177 18.50 -4.68 2.05
C ILE A 177 19.31 -4.07 3.21
N ALA A 178 20.50 -4.64 3.51
CA ALA A 178 21.35 -4.18 4.61
C ALA A 178 21.81 -2.74 4.40
N ASN A 179 22.19 -2.39 3.17
CA ASN A 179 22.60 -1.03 2.83
C ASN A 179 21.46 -0.03 3.00
N ASN A 180 20.25 -0.38 2.58
CA ASN A 180 19.08 0.50 2.78
C ASN A 180 18.80 0.72 4.27
N LEU A 181 18.84 -0.32 5.11
CA LEU A 181 18.67 -0.18 6.56
C LEU A 181 19.69 0.78 7.16
N LEU A 182 20.95 0.61 6.81
CA LEU A 182 22.03 1.48 7.29
C LEU A 182 21.83 2.93 6.83
N GLU A 183 21.59 3.14 5.55
CA GLU A 183 21.47 4.50 5.01
C GLU A 183 20.23 5.23 5.47
N MET A 184 19.06 4.57 5.54
CA MET A 184 17.85 5.19 6.06
C MET A 184 18.01 5.69 7.49
N SER A 185 18.79 4.97 8.33
CA SER A 185 19.08 5.40 9.70
C SER A 185 19.92 6.68 9.79
N MET A 186 20.59 7.07 8.70
CA MET A 186 21.49 8.23 8.64
C MET A 186 20.94 9.39 7.78
N LEU A 187 19.81 9.21 7.10
CA LEU A 187 19.23 10.24 6.26
C LEU A 187 18.80 11.47 7.10
N PRO A 188 19.26 12.69 6.76
CA PRO A 188 18.98 13.89 7.55
C PRO A 188 17.61 14.51 7.24
N VAL A 189 16.62 13.69 6.86
CA VAL A 189 15.25 14.10 6.57
C VAL A 189 14.25 13.15 7.23
N PRO A 190 13.05 13.61 7.55
CA PRO A 190 12.01 12.73 8.09
C PRO A 190 11.65 11.61 7.11
N ILE A 191 11.52 10.39 7.63
CA ILE A 191 10.96 9.24 6.92
C ILE A 191 9.68 8.83 7.63
N ILE A 192 8.54 8.95 6.93
CA ILE A 192 7.22 8.58 7.45
C ILE A 192 6.83 7.25 6.80
N VAL A 193 6.71 6.20 7.60
CA VAL A 193 6.38 4.86 7.10
C VAL A 193 4.91 4.55 7.36
N VAL A 194 4.19 4.20 6.29
CA VAL A 194 2.80 3.75 6.33
C VAL A 194 2.75 2.26 5.99
N VAL A 195 2.44 1.43 6.97
CA VAL A 195 2.22 0.00 6.75
C VAL A 195 0.81 -0.18 6.18
N ALA A 196 0.72 -0.18 4.86
CA ALA A 196 -0.56 -0.23 4.12
C ALA A 196 -1.13 -1.64 3.96
N GLY A 197 -0.31 -2.67 4.23
CA GLY A 197 -0.72 -4.07 4.09
C GLY A 197 0.18 -5.01 4.88
N GLU A 198 0.86 -5.93 4.19
CA GLU A 198 1.82 -6.85 4.81
C GLU A 198 3.18 -6.17 5.00
N GLY A 199 3.84 -6.50 6.12
CA GLY A 199 5.20 -6.06 6.42
C GLY A 199 6.15 -7.25 6.57
N GLY A 200 6.49 -7.93 5.45
CA GLY A 200 7.28 -9.17 5.47
C GLY A 200 8.79 -8.94 5.62
N SER A 201 9.35 -9.31 6.78
CA SER A 201 10.78 -9.50 6.99
C SER A 201 11.66 -8.30 6.62
N GLY A 202 12.93 -8.55 6.25
CA GLY A 202 13.87 -7.54 5.75
C GLY A 202 13.41 -6.81 4.50
N GLY A 203 12.55 -7.44 3.71
CA GLY A 203 11.95 -6.80 2.54
C GLY A 203 11.11 -5.57 2.89
N ALA A 204 10.38 -5.62 3.99
CA ALA A 204 9.60 -4.49 4.49
C ALA A 204 10.48 -3.43 5.18
N LEU A 205 11.51 -3.89 5.92
CA LEU A 205 12.37 -3.00 6.70
C LEU A 205 13.29 -2.14 5.82
N ALA A 206 13.55 -2.55 4.60
CA ALA A 206 14.46 -1.87 3.68
C ALA A 206 13.80 -0.75 2.86
N LEU A 207 12.57 -0.33 3.26
CA LEU A 207 11.83 0.71 2.52
C LEU A 207 11.18 1.78 3.43
#